data_4ebd0009e29210c9eb90e329dd0eb144
#
_entry.id   4ebd0009e29210c9eb90e329dd0eb144
#
_cell.length_a   1.000
_cell.length_b   1.000
_cell.length_c   1.000
_cell.angle_alpha   90.00
_cell.angle_beta   90.00
_cell.angle_gamma   90.00
#
_symmetry.space_group_name_H-M   'P 1'
#
loop_
_entity.id
_entity.type
_entity.pdbx_description
1 polymer ?
#
loop_
_entity_poly.entity_id
_entity_poly.type
_entity_poly.pdbx_seq_one_letter_code
_entity_poly.pdbx_strand_id
1 'polypeptide(L)'
;MNYGPASKYYDLFASRDDIEFYKELAFEHKRKALDVGVGTGRVAIELARAGVTVWGIDSSRYMLNVARRKLRKESASVRGRIVLRYGDMRDFRLHEMFPFVYIASSTFEHCITDDDQKKCLTSVFNALERKGTLAFDISQLAQGKPDASWWVDRSEPREGVEVVRTILSRWNPLTNVVCLNLFFDVYRKGALEDRYYEYGEARISSKQDIERLLKDVGFEIRDVYGDFDKSPYGDSSRRAIFIACKQ
;
A
#
# COMPACT_ATOMS: atom_id res chain seq x y z
N MET A 1 6.26 1.45 -7.18
CA MET A 1 7.53 2.12 -6.79
C MET A 1 8.46 1.09 -6.17
N ASN A 2 9.73 1.07 -6.59
CA ASN A 2 10.70 0.16 -5.97
C ASN A 2 11.60 0.98 -5.03
N TYR A 3 11.13 1.18 -3.80
CA TYR A 3 11.87 1.94 -2.80
C TYR A 3 13.25 1.35 -2.56
N GLY A 4 14.28 2.22 -2.57
CA GLY A 4 15.68 1.94 -2.30
C GLY A 4 16.07 2.24 -0.83
N PRO A 5 17.29 2.81 -0.63
CA PRO A 5 17.82 3.07 0.72
C PRO A 5 17.00 4.01 1.60
N ALA A 6 16.15 4.89 1.00
CA ALA A 6 15.28 5.80 1.73
C ALA A 6 14.09 5.09 2.42
N SER A 7 13.84 3.81 2.11
CA SER A 7 12.77 3.00 2.75
C SER A 7 12.81 3.01 4.29
N LYS A 8 13.99 3.23 4.88
CA LYS A 8 14.15 3.35 6.36
C LYS A 8 13.43 4.57 6.94
N TYR A 9 13.09 5.56 6.12
CA TYR A 9 12.38 6.78 6.51
C TYR A 9 10.90 6.78 6.11
N TYR A 10 10.44 5.75 5.41
CA TYR A 10 9.07 5.66 4.89
C TYR A 10 8.01 5.87 5.98
N ASP A 11 8.15 5.19 7.11
CA ASP A 11 7.16 5.22 8.20
C ASP A 11 7.06 6.59 8.91
N LEU A 12 8.05 7.50 8.73
CA LEU A 12 7.99 8.85 9.29
C LEU A 12 6.88 9.70 8.66
N PHE A 13 6.49 9.36 7.44
CA PHE A 13 5.55 10.13 6.62
C PHE A 13 4.31 9.31 6.21
N ALA A 14 4.24 8.06 6.63
CA ALA A 14 3.10 7.20 6.31
C ALA A 14 1.92 7.48 7.25
N SER A 15 0.72 7.64 6.70
CA SER A 15 -0.50 7.69 7.50
C SER A 15 -0.75 6.36 8.22
N ARG A 16 -1.59 6.39 9.24
CA ARG A 16 -2.01 5.23 10.04
C ARG A 16 -3.54 5.09 10.12
N ASP A 17 -4.27 5.89 9.34
CA ASP A 17 -5.73 5.95 9.32
C ASP A 17 -6.37 4.68 8.76
N ASP A 18 -5.62 3.91 7.97
CA ASP A 18 -6.03 2.65 7.34
C ASP A 18 -5.92 1.41 8.24
N ILE A 19 -5.15 1.49 9.34
CA ILE A 19 -4.80 0.30 10.14
C ILE A 19 -6.04 -0.33 10.78
N GLU A 20 -6.89 0.48 11.40
CA GLU A 20 -8.09 -0.04 12.07
C GLU A 20 -9.05 -0.67 11.07
N PHE A 21 -9.23 -0.05 9.91
CA PHE A 21 -10.06 -0.56 8.83
C PHE A 21 -9.64 -1.97 8.38
N TYR A 22 -8.35 -2.17 8.06
CA TYR A 22 -7.85 -3.49 7.67
C TYR A 22 -7.88 -4.51 8.81
N LYS A 23 -7.72 -4.05 10.06
CA LYS A 23 -7.80 -4.90 11.24
C LYS A 23 -9.23 -5.44 11.46
N GLU A 24 -10.25 -4.59 11.34
CA GLU A 24 -11.66 -4.99 11.42
C GLU A 24 -11.97 -6.05 10.36
N LEU A 25 -11.62 -5.80 9.10
CA LEU A 25 -11.83 -6.77 8.02
C LEU A 25 -11.11 -8.10 8.28
N ALA A 26 -9.86 -8.06 8.78
CA ALA A 26 -9.14 -9.29 9.10
C ALA A 26 -9.82 -10.09 10.23
N PHE A 27 -10.46 -9.43 11.19
CA PHE A 27 -11.22 -10.12 12.26
C PHE A 27 -12.47 -10.81 11.72
N GLU A 28 -13.14 -10.23 10.74
CA GLU A 28 -14.28 -10.85 10.05
C GLU A 28 -13.87 -12.08 9.24
N HIS A 29 -12.55 -12.17 8.86
CA HIS A 29 -12.01 -13.17 7.95
C HIS A 29 -11.01 -14.12 8.64
N LYS A 30 -11.45 -14.86 9.66
CA LYS A 30 -10.69 -15.93 10.34
C LYS A 30 -9.32 -15.49 10.89
N ARG A 31 -9.05 -14.19 10.99
CA ARG A 31 -7.76 -13.63 11.44
C ARG A 31 -6.55 -14.16 10.66
N LYS A 32 -6.72 -14.40 9.35
CA LYS A 32 -5.66 -14.79 8.42
C LYS A 32 -5.73 -13.90 7.19
N ALA A 33 -4.64 -13.23 6.85
CA ALA A 33 -4.60 -12.27 5.75
C ALA A 33 -3.32 -12.38 4.91
N LEU A 34 -3.43 -11.96 3.64
CA LEU A 34 -2.30 -11.69 2.76
C LEU A 34 -2.20 -10.18 2.51
N ASP A 35 -1.05 -9.60 2.80
CA ASP A 35 -0.68 -8.20 2.51
C ASP A 35 0.13 -8.17 1.21
N VAL A 36 -0.45 -7.64 0.15
CA VAL A 36 0.20 -7.52 -1.16
C VAL A 36 0.79 -6.13 -1.31
N GLY A 37 2.12 -6.04 -1.33
CA GLY A 37 2.86 -4.78 -1.18
C GLY A 37 3.06 -4.42 0.29
N VAL A 38 3.48 -5.39 1.10
CA VAL A 38 3.62 -5.24 2.57
C VAL A 38 4.57 -4.13 3.01
N GLY A 39 5.47 -3.70 2.15
CA GLY A 39 6.41 -2.61 2.39
C GLY A 39 7.25 -2.81 3.66
N THR A 40 7.22 -1.80 4.53
CA THR A 40 7.90 -1.84 5.85
C THR A 40 7.16 -2.67 6.89
N GLY A 41 6.05 -3.30 6.52
CA GLY A 41 5.20 -4.07 7.44
C GLY A 41 4.36 -3.17 8.37
N ARG A 42 4.07 -1.94 7.98
CA ARG A 42 3.35 -0.94 8.79
C ARG A 42 1.98 -1.47 9.24
N VAL A 43 1.17 -1.95 8.31
CA VAL A 43 -0.15 -2.54 8.60
C VAL A 43 0.01 -3.96 9.16
N ALA A 44 0.80 -4.82 8.51
CA ALA A 44 0.98 -6.22 8.88
C ALA A 44 1.39 -6.44 10.34
N ILE A 45 2.30 -5.60 10.87
CA ILE A 45 2.78 -5.72 12.26
C ILE A 45 1.66 -5.38 13.24
N GLU A 46 0.83 -4.35 12.96
CA GLU A 46 -0.29 -3.98 13.83
C GLU A 46 -1.39 -5.07 13.82
N LEU A 47 -1.68 -5.63 12.65
CA LEU A 47 -2.59 -6.78 12.55
C LEU A 47 -2.06 -7.98 13.36
N ALA A 48 -0.77 -8.28 13.28
CA ALA A 48 -0.17 -9.39 14.03
C ALA A 48 -0.17 -9.15 15.54
N ARG A 49 0.03 -7.92 16.00
CA ARG A 49 -0.12 -7.52 17.41
C ARG A 49 -1.54 -7.77 17.90
N ALA A 50 -2.53 -7.56 17.05
CA ALA A 50 -3.95 -7.84 17.30
C ALA A 50 -4.33 -9.33 17.16
N GLY A 51 -3.38 -10.22 16.88
CA GLY A 51 -3.60 -11.66 16.83
C GLY A 51 -3.95 -12.22 15.43
N VAL A 52 -3.77 -11.42 14.37
CA VAL A 52 -3.96 -11.87 12.98
C VAL A 52 -2.68 -12.54 12.47
N THR A 53 -2.82 -13.65 11.75
CA THR A 53 -1.70 -14.25 10.99
C THR A 53 -1.62 -13.58 9.62
N VAL A 54 -0.46 -12.97 9.30
CA VAL A 54 -0.28 -12.19 8.07
C VAL A 54 0.87 -12.75 7.24
N TRP A 55 0.59 -13.05 6.00
CA TRP A 55 1.62 -13.22 4.98
C TRP A 55 1.77 -11.90 4.23
N GLY A 56 3.01 -11.46 4.01
CA GLY A 56 3.29 -10.23 3.28
C GLY A 56 4.23 -10.49 2.12
N ILE A 57 3.89 -9.97 0.94
CA ILE A 57 4.78 -9.98 -0.23
C ILE A 57 5.15 -8.55 -0.62
N ASP A 58 6.39 -8.36 -1.07
CA ASP A 58 6.88 -7.09 -1.61
C ASP A 58 8.03 -7.31 -2.59
N SER A 59 8.11 -6.50 -3.63
CA SER A 59 9.18 -6.55 -4.62
C SER A 59 10.43 -5.75 -4.22
N SER A 60 10.36 -4.91 -3.17
CA SER A 60 11.50 -4.17 -2.66
C SER A 60 12.21 -4.92 -1.52
N ARG A 61 13.45 -5.35 -1.76
CA ARG A 61 14.30 -5.92 -0.71
C ARG A 61 14.61 -4.92 0.40
N TYR A 62 14.67 -3.63 0.08
CA TYR A 62 14.90 -2.57 1.07
C TYR A 62 13.71 -2.45 2.03
N MET A 63 12.48 -2.42 1.51
CA MET A 63 11.27 -2.42 2.31
C MET A 63 11.19 -3.65 3.21
N LEU A 64 11.37 -4.85 2.66
CA LEU A 64 11.36 -6.10 3.43
C LEU A 64 12.45 -6.13 4.52
N ASN A 65 13.62 -5.53 4.27
CA ASN A 65 14.67 -5.44 5.28
C ASN A 65 14.28 -4.50 6.44
N VAL A 66 13.54 -3.42 6.15
CA VAL A 66 12.97 -2.57 7.21
C VAL A 66 11.92 -3.36 8.01
N ALA A 67 11.00 -4.05 7.34
CA ALA A 67 10.00 -4.90 7.99
C ALA A 67 10.65 -5.95 8.91
N ARG A 68 11.66 -6.68 8.41
CA ARG A 68 12.39 -7.67 9.20
C ARG A 68 13.10 -7.08 10.41
N ARG A 69 13.67 -5.86 10.29
CA ARG A 69 14.28 -5.15 11.43
C ARG A 69 13.25 -4.77 12.49
N LYS A 70 12.07 -4.30 12.07
CA LYS A 70 10.96 -4.01 12.98
C LYS A 70 10.48 -5.27 13.68
N LEU A 71 10.29 -6.37 12.95
CA LEU A 71 9.87 -7.66 13.51
C LEU A 71 10.84 -8.20 14.56
N ARG A 72 12.14 -8.03 14.39
CA ARG A 72 13.11 -8.48 15.42
C ARG A 72 12.92 -7.81 16.77
N LYS A 73 12.27 -6.64 16.82
CA LYS A 73 11.97 -5.92 18.07
C LYS A 73 10.63 -6.34 18.70
N GLU A 74 9.83 -7.13 17.99
CA GLU A 74 8.52 -7.60 18.46
C GLU A 74 8.65 -8.84 19.36
N SER A 75 7.58 -9.12 20.11
CA SER A 75 7.46 -10.35 20.91
C SER A 75 7.52 -11.61 20.03
N ALA A 76 7.87 -12.75 20.62
CA ALA A 76 7.89 -14.02 19.90
C ALA A 76 6.52 -14.38 19.31
N SER A 77 5.43 -14.07 20.02
CA SER A 77 4.07 -14.30 19.56
C SER A 77 3.71 -13.48 18.32
N VAL A 78 4.14 -12.22 18.23
CA VAL A 78 3.93 -11.36 17.05
C VAL A 78 4.79 -11.84 15.88
N ARG A 79 6.07 -12.14 16.13
CA ARG A 79 6.98 -12.66 15.09
C ARG A 79 6.46 -13.95 14.46
N GLY A 80 5.91 -14.84 15.26
CA GLY A 80 5.37 -16.13 14.79
C GLY A 80 4.11 -16.00 13.93
N ARG A 81 3.48 -14.83 13.89
CA ARG A 81 2.29 -14.55 13.07
C ARG A 81 2.60 -13.93 11.71
N ILE A 82 3.85 -13.56 11.43
CA ILE A 82 4.18 -12.86 10.18
C ILE A 82 5.15 -13.67 9.34
N VAL A 83 4.79 -13.90 8.08
CA VAL A 83 5.64 -14.50 7.05
C VAL A 83 5.90 -13.45 5.97
N LEU A 84 7.17 -13.07 5.75
CA LEU A 84 7.55 -12.10 4.72
C LEU A 84 8.24 -12.80 3.55
N ARG A 85 7.75 -12.54 2.33
CA ARG A 85 8.29 -13.08 1.09
C ARG A 85 8.62 -11.97 0.09
N TYR A 86 9.69 -12.18 -0.66
CA TYR A 86 9.97 -11.38 -1.85
C TYR A 86 9.09 -11.89 -2.98
N GLY A 87 8.41 -10.97 -3.68
CA GLY A 87 7.52 -11.30 -4.79
C GLY A 87 6.95 -10.06 -5.46
N ASP A 88 6.59 -10.19 -6.73
CA ASP A 88 5.91 -9.15 -7.50
C ASP A 88 4.40 -9.35 -7.39
N MET A 89 3.65 -8.29 -7.12
CA MET A 89 2.18 -8.36 -7.00
C MET A 89 1.49 -8.81 -8.30
N ARG A 90 2.17 -8.66 -9.45
CA ARG A 90 1.66 -9.03 -10.78
C ARG A 90 1.80 -10.51 -11.09
N ASP A 91 2.75 -11.19 -10.45
CA ASP A 91 3.01 -12.61 -10.69
C ASP A 91 3.56 -13.27 -9.43
N PHE A 92 2.68 -13.59 -8.50
CA PHE A 92 3.04 -14.38 -7.32
C PHE A 92 2.18 -15.64 -7.24
N ARG A 93 2.77 -16.70 -6.70
CA ARG A 93 2.09 -17.96 -6.40
C ARG A 93 2.41 -18.39 -4.98
N LEU A 94 1.38 -18.65 -4.22
CA LEU A 94 1.49 -19.14 -2.86
C LEU A 94 0.81 -20.51 -2.80
N HIS A 95 1.36 -21.42 -1.98
CA HIS A 95 0.73 -22.73 -1.72
C HIS A 95 -0.44 -22.61 -0.74
N GLU A 96 -0.57 -21.46 -0.10
CA GLU A 96 -1.62 -21.11 0.84
C GLU A 96 -2.70 -20.28 0.16
N MET A 97 -3.94 -20.49 0.57
CA MET A 97 -5.09 -19.65 0.23
C MET A 97 -5.46 -18.79 1.42
N PHE A 98 -6.06 -17.62 1.14
CA PHE A 98 -6.38 -16.63 2.16
C PHE A 98 -7.86 -16.26 2.14
N PRO A 99 -8.52 -16.19 3.32
CA PRO A 99 -9.88 -15.66 3.40
C PRO A 99 -9.94 -14.15 3.17
N PHE A 100 -8.81 -13.45 3.39
CA PHE A 100 -8.70 -12.01 3.23
C PHE A 100 -7.36 -11.62 2.59
N VAL A 101 -7.43 -10.80 1.54
CA VAL A 101 -6.26 -10.19 0.89
C VAL A 101 -6.46 -8.68 0.89
N TYR A 102 -5.41 -7.93 1.18
CA TYR A 102 -5.47 -6.48 1.09
C TYR A 102 -4.24 -5.90 0.38
N ILE A 103 -4.45 -4.73 -0.24
CA ILE A 103 -3.39 -3.92 -0.87
C ILE A 103 -3.54 -2.52 -0.31
N ALA A 104 -2.73 -2.18 0.70
CA ALA A 104 -2.84 -0.92 1.43
C ALA A 104 -2.03 0.21 0.79
N SER A 105 -2.34 1.47 1.19
CA SER A 105 -1.56 2.67 0.85
C SER A 105 -1.43 2.91 -0.66
N SER A 106 -2.53 2.71 -1.39
CA SER A 106 -2.61 2.90 -2.85
C SER A 106 -1.51 2.13 -3.63
N THR A 107 -1.00 1.03 -3.04
CA THR A 107 0.08 0.24 -3.66
C THR A 107 -0.33 -0.34 -5.01
N PHE A 108 -1.62 -0.59 -5.24
CA PHE A 108 -2.16 -1.07 -6.52
C PHE A 108 -1.85 -0.11 -7.68
N GLU A 109 -1.74 1.18 -7.44
CA GLU A 109 -1.42 2.21 -8.44
C GLU A 109 -0.04 2.03 -9.10
N HIS A 110 0.85 1.24 -8.49
CA HIS A 110 2.14 0.88 -9.11
C HIS A 110 2.02 -0.14 -10.25
N CYS A 111 0.84 -0.67 -10.49
CA CYS A 111 0.48 -1.37 -11.72
C CYS A 111 0.14 -0.32 -12.79
N ILE A 112 1.13 0.03 -13.62
CA ILE A 112 1.07 1.21 -14.50
C ILE A 112 0.23 0.96 -15.75
N THR A 113 0.16 -0.28 -16.23
CA THR A 113 -0.60 -0.65 -17.42
C THR A 113 -1.87 -1.43 -17.08
N ASP A 114 -2.84 -1.47 -18.01
CA ASP A 114 -4.04 -2.32 -17.86
C ASP A 114 -3.67 -3.79 -17.66
N ASP A 115 -2.65 -4.27 -18.35
CA ASP A 115 -2.14 -5.63 -18.23
C ASP A 115 -1.53 -5.89 -16.84
N ASP A 116 -0.74 -4.95 -16.30
CA ASP A 116 -0.20 -5.04 -14.94
C ASP A 116 -1.32 -5.09 -13.89
N GLN A 117 -2.33 -4.22 -14.02
CA GLN A 117 -3.48 -4.19 -13.11
C GLN A 117 -4.25 -5.50 -13.16
N LYS A 118 -4.52 -6.01 -14.37
CA LYS A 118 -5.20 -7.30 -14.57
C LYS A 118 -4.40 -8.47 -14.00
N LYS A 119 -3.09 -8.51 -14.23
CA LYS A 119 -2.19 -9.53 -13.68
C LYS A 119 -2.20 -9.51 -12.15
N CYS A 120 -2.11 -8.32 -11.54
CA CYS A 120 -2.16 -8.16 -10.09
C CYS A 120 -3.47 -8.72 -9.51
N LEU A 121 -4.62 -8.28 -10.04
CA LEU A 121 -5.92 -8.76 -9.57
C LEU A 121 -6.13 -10.26 -9.83
N THR A 122 -5.60 -10.79 -10.94
CA THR A 122 -5.65 -12.24 -11.22
C THR A 122 -4.81 -13.03 -10.21
N SER A 123 -3.60 -12.55 -9.87
CA SER A 123 -2.75 -13.17 -8.84
C SER A 123 -3.43 -13.17 -7.47
N VAL A 124 -4.07 -12.05 -7.10
CA VAL A 124 -4.87 -11.92 -5.89
C VAL A 124 -6.07 -12.87 -5.90
N PHE A 125 -6.82 -12.90 -7.02
CA PHE A 125 -7.97 -13.80 -7.17
C PHE A 125 -7.58 -15.26 -6.96
N ASN A 126 -6.44 -15.68 -7.51
CA ASN A 126 -5.92 -17.03 -7.33
C ASN A 126 -5.45 -17.33 -5.91
N ALA A 127 -5.02 -16.34 -5.14
CA ALA A 127 -4.60 -16.50 -3.75
C ALA A 127 -5.78 -16.48 -2.75
N LEU A 128 -6.97 -16.03 -3.16
CA LEU A 128 -8.16 -15.98 -2.32
C LEU A 128 -8.87 -17.35 -2.23
N GLU A 129 -9.30 -17.70 -1.03
CA GLU A 129 -10.28 -18.76 -0.81
C GLU A 129 -11.59 -18.47 -1.56
N ARG A 130 -12.41 -19.49 -1.80
CA ARG A 130 -13.79 -19.28 -2.26
C ARG A 130 -14.53 -18.43 -1.21
N LYS A 131 -15.27 -17.40 -1.63
CA LYS A 131 -15.90 -16.38 -0.80
C LYS A 131 -14.90 -15.51 0.00
N GLY A 132 -13.61 -15.56 -0.35
CA GLY A 132 -12.60 -14.68 0.22
C GLY A 132 -12.76 -13.24 -0.26
N THR A 133 -12.30 -12.30 0.54
CA THR A 133 -12.46 -10.86 0.32
C THR A 133 -11.15 -10.21 -0.03
N LEU A 134 -11.17 -9.34 -1.04
CA LEU A 134 -10.13 -8.37 -1.38
C LEU A 134 -10.56 -7.00 -0.88
N ALA A 135 -9.64 -6.28 -0.20
CA ALA A 135 -9.78 -4.86 0.09
C ALA A 135 -8.56 -4.09 -0.40
N PHE A 136 -8.77 -2.97 -1.08
CA PHE A 136 -7.68 -2.08 -1.50
C PHE A 136 -8.16 -0.67 -1.74
N ASP A 137 -7.23 0.28 -1.63
CA ASP A 137 -7.49 1.69 -1.86
C ASP A 137 -6.75 2.20 -3.10
N ILE A 138 -7.36 3.17 -3.78
CA ILE A 138 -6.74 3.99 -4.82
C ILE A 138 -6.98 5.46 -4.53
N SER A 139 -6.03 6.30 -4.94
CA SER A 139 -6.16 7.75 -4.86
C SER A 139 -7.14 8.26 -5.91
N GLN A 140 -7.87 9.32 -5.57
CA GLN A 140 -8.67 10.07 -6.52
C GLN A 140 -8.04 11.45 -6.76
N LEU A 141 -7.83 11.81 -8.02
CA LEU A 141 -7.39 13.17 -8.36
C LEU A 141 -8.55 14.14 -8.12
N ALA A 142 -8.32 15.15 -7.29
CA ALA A 142 -9.25 16.26 -7.21
C ALA A 142 -9.34 16.97 -8.57
N GLN A 143 -10.56 17.32 -8.99
CA GLN A 143 -10.76 18.11 -10.20
C GLN A 143 -9.94 19.41 -10.14
N GLY A 144 -9.30 19.79 -11.26
CA GLY A 144 -8.52 21.02 -11.37
C GLY A 144 -7.13 20.99 -10.73
N LYS A 145 -6.58 19.81 -10.39
CA LYS A 145 -5.17 19.73 -9.96
C LYS A 145 -4.22 20.13 -11.09
N PRO A 146 -3.14 20.90 -10.79
CA PRO A 146 -2.14 21.24 -11.78
C PRO A 146 -1.39 19.99 -12.25
N ASP A 147 -0.92 20.00 -13.51
CA ASP A 147 -0.14 18.92 -14.12
C ASP A 147 1.15 18.60 -13.33
N ALA A 148 1.63 19.55 -12.56
CA ALA A 148 2.78 19.40 -11.67
C ALA A 148 2.50 20.02 -10.31
N SER A 149 2.92 19.37 -9.25
CA SER A 149 2.87 19.88 -7.89
C SER A 149 4.10 19.45 -7.10
N TRP A 150 4.39 20.21 -6.06
CA TRP A 150 5.43 19.86 -5.11
C TRP A 150 4.96 20.17 -3.69
N TRP A 151 5.43 19.40 -2.71
CA TRP A 151 5.21 19.66 -1.30
C TRP A 151 6.38 19.16 -0.46
N VAL A 152 6.46 19.67 0.75
CA VAL A 152 7.52 19.36 1.70
C VAL A 152 6.90 18.91 3.01
N ASP A 153 7.32 17.76 3.50
CA ASP A 153 6.99 17.24 4.83
C ASP A 153 8.26 17.22 5.70
N ARG A 154 8.09 17.43 7.01
CA ARG A 154 9.16 17.32 7.99
C ARG A 154 8.81 16.26 9.03
N SER A 155 9.78 15.44 9.41
CA SER A 155 9.61 14.55 10.54
C SER A 155 9.82 15.32 11.86
N GLU A 156 9.21 14.82 12.93
CA GLU A 156 9.61 15.25 14.26
C GLU A 156 11.07 14.85 14.52
N PRO A 157 11.91 15.76 15.07
CA PRO A 157 13.30 15.42 15.38
C PRO A 157 13.39 14.30 16.41
N ARG A 158 14.21 13.28 16.13
CA ARG A 158 14.50 12.18 17.07
C ARG A 158 16.00 12.03 17.22
N GLU A 159 16.47 12.08 18.46
CA GLU A 159 17.92 11.96 18.77
C GLU A 159 18.78 12.97 17.98
N GLY A 160 18.25 14.18 17.74
CA GLY A 160 18.92 15.24 16.98
C GLY A 160 18.94 15.02 15.46
N VAL A 161 18.17 14.05 14.95
CA VAL A 161 17.98 13.79 13.52
C VAL A 161 16.60 14.24 13.09
N GLU A 162 16.52 15.07 12.07
CA GLU A 162 15.31 15.49 11.36
C GLU A 162 15.40 15.00 9.91
N VAL A 163 14.28 14.53 9.35
CA VAL A 163 14.19 14.16 7.93
C VAL A 163 13.19 15.08 7.26
N VAL A 164 13.61 15.69 6.16
CA VAL A 164 12.74 16.50 5.30
C VAL A 164 12.48 15.72 4.02
N ARG A 165 11.21 15.47 3.72
CA ARG A 165 10.81 14.83 2.47
C ARG A 165 10.25 15.89 1.51
N THR A 166 10.87 16.03 0.35
CA THR A 166 10.33 16.84 -0.76
C THR A 166 9.83 15.89 -1.83
N ILE A 167 8.61 16.12 -2.30
CA ILE A 167 7.99 15.36 -3.39
C ILE A 167 7.67 16.31 -4.53
N LEU A 168 8.18 15.98 -5.72
CA LEU A 168 7.72 16.57 -6.98
C LEU A 168 6.91 15.53 -7.72
N SER A 169 5.66 15.87 -8.04
CA SER A 169 4.79 15.05 -8.86
C SER A 169 4.51 15.71 -10.19
N ARG A 170 4.44 14.90 -11.24
CA ARG A 170 3.99 15.33 -12.57
C ARG A 170 2.99 14.31 -13.10
N TRP A 171 1.79 14.76 -13.37
CA TRP A 171 0.74 13.97 -13.99
C TRP A 171 0.77 14.09 -15.51
N ASN A 172 0.62 12.95 -16.18
CA ASN A 172 0.43 12.92 -17.63
C ASN A 172 -1.05 12.56 -17.92
N PRO A 173 -1.86 13.47 -18.42
CA PRO A 173 -3.28 13.24 -18.66
C PRO A 173 -3.56 12.24 -19.80
N LEU A 174 -2.60 12.00 -20.70
CA LEU A 174 -2.78 11.05 -21.80
C LEU A 174 -2.65 9.60 -21.33
N THR A 175 -1.81 9.35 -20.32
CA THR A 175 -1.54 8.00 -19.80
C THR A 175 -2.14 7.78 -18.42
N ASN A 176 -2.66 8.83 -17.77
CA ASN A 176 -3.06 8.85 -16.36
C ASN A 176 -1.96 8.40 -15.38
N VAL A 177 -0.69 8.55 -15.77
CA VAL A 177 0.45 8.21 -14.92
C VAL A 177 0.98 9.47 -14.23
N VAL A 178 1.19 9.37 -12.93
CA VAL A 178 1.89 10.35 -12.11
C VAL A 178 3.32 9.88 -11.89
N CYS A 179 4.30 10.68 -12.31
CA CYS A 179 5.71 10.49 -11.97
C CYS A 179 5.99 11.19 -10.64
N LEU A 180 6.64 10.49 -9.73
CA LEU A 180 6.98 10.96 -8.39
C LEU A 180 8.50 10.98 -8.22
N ASN A 181 9.04 12.16 -7.91
CA ASN A 181 10.44 12.32 -7.51
C ASN A 181 10.45 12.68 -6.02
N LEU A 182 11.02 11.81 -5.20
CA LEU A 182 11.08 11.97 -3.76
C LEU A 182 12.53 12.20 -3.32
N PHE A 183 12.74 13.26 -2.59
CA PHE A 183 14.01 13.57 -1.96
C PHE A 183 13.83 13.45 -0.44
N PHE A 184 14.74 12.77 0.22
CA PHE A 184 14.81 12.66 1.67
C PHE A 184 16.12 13.28 2.14
N ASP A 185 16.04 14.46 2.71
CA ASP A 185 17.17 15.19 3.27
C ASP A 185 17.25 14.89 4.76
N VAL A 186 18.37 14.38 5.21
CA VAL A 186 18.61 14.00 6.58
C VAL A 186 19.49 15.07 7.24
N TYR A 187 18.94 15.74 8.24
CA TYR A 187 19.66 16.78 8.98
C TYR A 187 20.05 16.24 10.37
N ARG A 188 21.28 16.52 10.77
CA ARG A 188 21.75 16.30 12.13
C ARG A 188 22.24 17.61 12.71
N LYS A 189 21.65 18.03 13.85
CA LYS A 189 21.97 19.29 14.51
C LYS A 189 21.92 20.50 13.55
N GLY A 190 20.94 20.50 12.63
CA GLY A 190 20.73 21.57 11.65
C GLY A 190 21.62 21.53 10.41
N ALA A 191 22.56 20.60 10.30
CA ALA A 191 23.40 20.41 9.10
C ALA A 191 22.89 19.22 8.27
N LEU A 192 22.90 19.38 6.93
CA LEU A 192 22.56 18.29 6.01
C LEU A 192 23.66 17.21 6.11
N GLU A 193 23.28 15.98 6.48
CA GLU A 193 24.16 14.82 6.62
C GLU A 193 24.08 13.89 5.41
N ASP A 194 22.85 13.63 4.94
CA ASP A 194 22.58 12.72 3.82
C ASP A 194 21.43 13.24 2.96
N ARG A 195 21.44 12.85 1.68
CA ARG A 195 20.31 13.01 0.75
C ARG A 195 20.06 11.71 -0.01
N TYR A 196 18.80 11.26 -0.03
CA TYR A 196 18.34 10.11 -0.80
C TYR A 196 17.35 10.57 -1.86
N TYR A 197 17.46 9.98 -3.04
CA TYR A 197 16.53 10.19 -4.14
C TYR A 197 15.83 8.87 -4.48
N GLU A 198 14.50 8.93 -4.60
CA GLU A 198 13.67 7.82 -5.02
C GLU A 198 12.77 8.29 -6.17
N TYR A 199 12.60 7.43 -7.15
CA TYR A 199 11.70 7.66 -8.28
C TYR A 199 10.60 6.61 -8.28
N GLY A 200 9.38 7.02 -8.61
CA GLY A 200 8.27 6.11 -8.76
C GLY A 200 7.24 6.62 -9.75
N GLU A 201 6.42 5.70 -10.19
CA GLU A 201 5.27 5.97 -11.01
C GLU A 201 4.03 5.36 -10.35
N ALA A 202 2.90 6.07 -10.49
CA ALA A 202 1.60 5.63 -10.03
C ALA A 202 0.58 5.91 -11.13
N ARG A 203 -0.27 4.95 -11.43
CA ARG A 203 -1.38 5.13 -12.37
C ARG A 203 -2.64 5.52 -11.60
N ILE A 204 -3.21 6.64 -11.96
CA ILE A 204 -4.49 7.08 -11.43
C ILE A 204 -5.59 6.45 -12.30
N SER A 205 -6.39 5.60 -11.68
CA SER A 205 -7.52 4.93 -12.33
C SER A 205 -8.83 5.51 -11.81
N SER A 206 -9.84 5.63 -12.68
CA SER A 206 -11.17 5.99 -12.23
C SER A 206 -11.83 4.84 -11.46
N LYS A 207 -12.79 5.16 -10.59
CA LYS A 207 -13.62 4.15 -9.91
C LYS A 207 -14.25 3.19 -10.92
N GLN A 208 -14.77 3.71 -12.02
CA GLN A 208 -15.45 2.93 -13.06
C GLN A 208 -14.50 1.96 -13.78
N ASP A 209 -13.25 2.37 -14.04
CA ASP A 209 -12.25 1.48 -14.66
C ASP A 209 -11.90 0.32 -13.73
N ILE A 210 -11.73 0.60 -12.44
CA ILE A 210 -11.46 -0.45 -11.44
C ILE A 210 -12.66 -1.40 -11.28
N GLU A 211 -13.88 -0.88 -11.25
CA GLU A 211 -15.09 -1.70 -11.16
C GLU A 211 -15.21 -2.65 -12.37
N ARG A 212 -14.93 -2.15 -13.58
CA ARG A 212 -14.90 -2.99 -14.79
C ARG A 212 -13.83 -4.07 -14.67
N LEU A 213 -12.61 -3.69 -14.30
CA LEU A 213 -11.48 -4.61 -14.19
C LEU A 213 -11.72 -5.71 -13.14
N LEU A 214 -12.29 -5.37 -11.98
CA LEU A 214 -12.68 -6.35 -10.96
C LEU A 214 -13.67 -7.37 -11.49
N LYS A 215 -14.72 -6.91 -12.21
CA LYS A 215 -15.71 -7.79 -12.85
C LYS A 215 -15.10 -8.69 -13.92
N ASP A 216 -14.20 -8.15 -14.75
CA ASP A 216 -13.50 -8.89 -15.81
C ASP A 216 -12.61 -10.00 -15.26
N VAL A 217 -12.08 -9.84 -14.05
CA VAL A 217 -11.29 -10.89 -13.36
C VAL A 217 -12.21 -11.90 -12.64
N GLY A 218 -13.47 -11.57 -12.38
CA GLY A 218 -14.45 -12.44 -11.72
C GLY A 218 -14.79 -12.10 -10.28
N PHE A 219 -14.42 -10.89 -9.83
CA PHE A 219 -14.81 -10.38 -8.52
C PHE A 219 -16.25 -9.85 -8.53
N GLU A 220 -16.96 -10.07 -7.45
CA GLU A 220 -18.17 -9.33 -7.08
C GLU A 220 -17.81 -8.16 -6.16
N ILE A 221 -18.18 -6.94 -6.55
CA ILE A 221 -17.96 -5.74 -5.74
C ILE A 221 -19.06 -5.67 -4.69
N ARG A 222 -18.69 -5.62 -3.41
CA ARG A 222 -19.64 -5.51 -2.29
C ARG A 222 -19.87 -4.06 -1.89
N ASP A 223 -18.75 -3.30 -1.71
CA ASP A 223 -18.79 -1.92 -1.26
C ASP A 223 -17.70 -1.10 -1.92
N VAL A 224 -17.93 0.21 -2.01
CA VAL A 224 -16.91 1.22 -2.34
C VAL A 224 -17.05 2.37 -1.38
N TYR A 225 -16.06 2.57 -0.52
CA TYR A 225 -16.01 3.65 0.46
C TYR A 225 -15.17 4.83 -0.02
N GLY A 226 -15.50 6.02 0.47
CA GLY A 226 -14.76 7.26 0.19
C GLY A 226 -13.58 7.50 1.13
N ASP A 227 -13.60 6.89 2.31
CA ASP A 227 -12.51 6.92 3.29
C ASP A 227 -12.53 5.69 4.20
N PHE A 228 -11.48 5.51 5.04
CA PHE A 228 -11.31 4.39 5.96
C PHE A 228 -12.28 4.37 7.14
N ASP A 229 -13.04 5.44 7.36
CA ASP A 229 -14.18 5.48 8.30
C ASP A 229 -15.47 4.86 7.72
N LYS A 230 -15.36 4.25 6.53
CA LYS A 230 -16.47 3.67 5.76
C LYS A 230 -17.51 4.69 5.29
N SER A 231 -17.15 5.98 5.22
CA SER A 231 -18.01 6.99 4.61
C SER A 231 -18.29 6.64 3.13
N PRO A 232 -19.50 6.94 2.61
CA PRO A 232 -19.83 6.64 1.22
C PRO A 232 -18.91 7.35 0.22
N TYR A 233 -18.55 6.65 -0.87
CA TYR A 233 -17.83 7.26 -1.97
C TYR A 233 -18.70 8.33 -2.68
N GLY A 234 -18.13 9.50 -2.93
CA GLY A 234 -18.75 10.63 -3.62
C GLY A 234 -17.73 11.49 -4.36
N ASP A 235 -18.21 12.56 -5.03
CA ASP A 235 -17.37 13.42 -5.88
C ASP A 235 -16.25 14.14 -5.13
N SER A 236 -16.40 14.36 -3.83
CA SER A 236 -15.38 14.97 -2.96
C SER A 236 -14.39 13.96 -2.35
N SER A 237 -14.58 12.67 -2.58
CA SER A 237 -13.72 11.64 -2.01
C SER A 237 -12.32 11.74 -2.59
N ARG A 238 -11.31 11.69 -1.70
CA ARG A 238 -9.90 11.73 -2.11
C ARG A 238 -9.33 10.36 -2.42
N ARG A 239 -10.09 9.31 -2.10
CA ARG A 239 -9.76 7.90 -2.37
C ARG A 239 -11.02 7.12 -2.70
N ALA A 240 -10.84 5.96 -3.29
CA ALA A 240 -11.87 4.94 -3.39
C ALA A 240 -11.33 3.64 -2.79
N ILE A 241 -12.04 3.07 -1.82
CA ILE A 241 -11.68 1.84 -1.14
C ILE A 241 -12.65 0.76 -1.58
N PHE A 242 -12.15 -0.24 -2.28
CA PHE A 242 -12.94 -1.33 -2.83
C PHE A 242 -12.96 -2.52 -1.90
N ILE A 243 -14.15 -3.06 -1.67
CA ILE A 243 -14.37 -4.37 -1.05
C ILE A 243 -14.97 -5.28 -2.11
N ALA A 244 -14.23 -6.30 -2.50
CA ALA A 244 -14.63 -7.24 -3.55
C ALA A 244 -14.49 -8.69 -3.07
N CYS A 245 -15.36 -9.57 -3.56
CA CYS A 245 -15.43 -10.97 -3.13
C CYS A 245 -15.19 -11.92 -4.31
N LYS A 246 -14.42 -12.98 -4.08
CA LYS A 246 -14.33 -14.12 -4.99
C LYS A 246 -15.53 -15.03 -4.76
N GLN A 247 -16.30 -15.30 -5.79
CA GLN A 247 -17.42 -16.26 -5.73
C GLN A 247 -16.96 -17.73 -5.78
#